data_470fe9be169d9206d9a888ffb67d9641
#
_entry.id   470fe9be169d9206d9a888ffb67d9641
#
_cell.length_a   1.000
_cell.length_b   1.000
_cell.length_c   1.000
_cell.angle_alpha   90.00
_cell.angle_beta   90.00
_cell.angle_gamma   90.00
#
_symmetry.space_group_name_H-M   'P 1'
#
loop_
_entity.id
_entity.type
_entity.pdbx_description
1 polymer ?
#
loop_
_entity_poly.entity_id
_entity_poly.type
_entity_poly.pdbx_seq_one_letter_code
_entity_poly.pdbx_strand_id
1 'polypeptide(L)'
;MKKINPKVEIFPGAHVIGDVSLDEDVSIWYNAVVRGDNKQIVIGKNSNIQDNCVLHTSSEHPLKIGENVSVGHAAVLHGCEIEDNVLIGMNATVLNGSHINKNSIVGAGALVTENKEFPEGSLIIGVPARAVRQLSPEEIESITKNAKKYVKLSKK
;
A
#
# COMPACT_ATOMS: atom_id res chain seq x y z
N MET A 1 3.32 16.42 10.62
CA MET A 1 4.54 17.05 10.04
C MET A 1 5.17 16.06 9.06
N LYS A 2 5.54 16.51 7.86
CA LYS A 2 6.16 15.63 6.85
C LYS A 2 7.55 15.20 7.29
N LYS A 3 7.81 13.88 7.19
CA LYS A 3 9.15 13.28 7.35
C LYS A 3 9.45 12.46 6.11
N ILE A 4 10.25 12.98 5.21
CA ILE A 4 10.57 12.33 3.94
C ILE A 4 12.06 12.00 3.92
N ASN A 5 12.38 10.70 3.82
CA ASN A 5 13.77 10.25 3.68
C ASN A 5 14.37 10.80 2.38
N PRO A 6 15.65 11.23 2.36
CA PRO A 6 16.31 11.79 1.15
C PRO A 6 16.35 10.84 -0.05
N LYS A 7 16.18 9.54 0.14
CA LYS A 7 16.16 8.54 -0.94
C LYS A 7 14.76 8.27 -1.52
N VAL A 8 13.74 9.01 -1.08
CA VAL A 8 12.38 8.91 -1.61
C VAL A 8 12.31 9.56 -2.99
N GLU A 9 11.58 8.93 -3.90
CA GLU A 9 11.27 9.49 -5.22
C GLU A 9 9.78 9.83 -5.31
N ILE A 10 9.49 11.07 -5.69
CA ILE A 10 8.11 11.55 -5.90
C ILE A 10 8.02 12.03 -7.35
N PHE A 11 7.24 11.32 -8.14
CA PHE A 11 7.12 11.57 -9.57
C PHE A 11 6.13 12.70 -9.90
N PRO A 12 6.22 13.29 -11.11
CA PRO A 12 5.36 14.39 -11.52
C PRO A 12 3.86 14.13 -11.33
N GLY A 13 3.15 15.13 -10.83
CA GLY A 13 1.71 15.05 -10.57
C GLY A 13 1.34 14.33 -9.27
N ALA A 14 2.27 13.69 -8.58
CA ALA A 14 2.02 13.12 -7.27
C ALA A 14 1.95 14.21 -6.19
N HIS A 15 1.04 14.05 -5.24
CA HIS A 15 0.83 14.97 -4.14
C HIS A 15 1.01 14.27 -2.80
N VAL A 16 1.88 14.82 -1.95
CA VAL A 16 2.10 14.36 -0.57
C VAL A 16 1.73 15.49 0.38
N ILE A 17 0.65 15.34 1.13
CA ILE A 17 -0.02 16.40 1.88
C ILE A 17 -0.18 16.00 3.35
N GLY A 18 0.06 16.94 4.26
CA GLY A 18 -0.22 16.76 5.69
C GLY A 18 0.85 15.95 6.44
N ASP A 19 0.44 15.20 7.45
CA ASP A 19 1.33 14.39 8.29
C ASP A 19 1.64 13.05 7.62
N VAL A 20 2.72 13.03 6.85
CA VAL A 20 3.16 11.86 6.08
C VAL A 20 4.62 11.56 6.38
N SER A 21 4.91 10.30 6.72
CA SER A 21 6.26 9.78 6.89
C SER A 21 6.58 8.76 5.81
N LEU A 22 7.61 9.03 5.01
CA LEU A 22 8.09 8.17 3.94
C LEU A 22 9.51 7.72 4.26
N ASP A 23 9.72 6.40 4.36
CA ASP A 23 11.00 5.80 4.69
C ASP A 23 11.90 5.62 3.44
N GLU A 24 13.07 5.05 3.64
CA GLU A 24 14.10 4.85 2.62
C GLU A 24 13.56 4.09 1.39
N ASP A 25 13.91 4.56 0.20
CA ASP A 25 13.57 3.95 -1.09
C ASP A 25 12.06 3.77 -1.37
N VAL A 26 11.21 4.54 -0.67
CA VAL A 26 9.81 4.67 -1.03
C VAL A 26 9.69 5.47 -2.33
N SER A 27 8.75 5.08 -3.20
CA SER A 27 8.44 5.82 -4.42
C SER A 27 6.95 6.09 -4.55
N ILE A 28 6.62 7.33 -4.88
CA ILE A 28 5.24 7.80 -5.12
C ILE A 28 5.14 8.18 -6.59
N TRP A 29 4.35 7.42 -7.32
CA TRP A 29 4.31 7.48 -8.78
C TRP A 29 3.32 8.54 -9.30
N TYR A 30 3.27 8.67 -10.62
CA TYR A 30 2.56 9.75 -11.31
C TYR A 30 1.09 9.90 -10.85
N ASN A 31 0.72 11.11 -10.50
CA ASN A 31 -0.64 11.49 -10.11
C ASN A 31 -1.21 10.78 -8.86
N ALA A 32 -0.39 10.05 -8.11
CA ALA A 32 -0.82 9.49 -6.84
C ALA A 32 -1.03 10.58 -5.79
N VAL A 33 -2.01 10.41 -4.91
CA VAL A 33 -2.30 11.32 -3.81
C VAL A 33 -2.12 10.61 -2.48
N VAL A 34 -1.24 11.15 -1.64
CA VAL A 34 -1.00 10.69 -0.26
C VAL A 34 -1.33 11.84 0.67
N ARG A 35 -2.52 11.80 1.29
CA ARG A 35 -3.06 12.92 2.06
C ARG A 35 -3.34 12.54 3.51
N GLY A 36 -2.42 12.94 4.41
CA GLY A 36 -2.50 12.74 5.87
C GLY A 36 -2.95 14.02 6.59
N ASP A 37 -4.09 14.55 6.20
CA ASP A 37 -4.64 15.80 6.79
C ASP A 37 -5.54 15.57 8.01
N ASN A 38 -6.06 14.36 8.22
CA ASN A 38 -6.80 13.98 9.42
C ASN A 38 -5.92 13.25 10.44
N LYS A 39 -5.27 12.19 9.99
CA LYS A 39 -4.35 11.36 10.78
C LYS A 39 -3.09 11.10 9.97
N GLN A 40 -2.07 10.58 10.65
CA GLN A 40 -0.79 10.27 10.04
C GLN A 40 -0.88 9.14 9.00
N ILE A 41 -0.09 9.28 7.94
CA ILE A 41 0.24 8.20 7.00
C ILE A 41 1.71 7.85 7.18
N VAL A 42 2.01 6.56 7.37
CA VAL A 42 3.38 6.04 7.44
C VAL A 42 3.58 5.00 6.35
N ILE A 43 4.64 5.14 5.56
CA ILE A 43 4.99 4.19 4.50
C ILE A 43 6.42 3.70 4.72
N GLY A 44 6.55 2.40 4.91
CA GLY A 44 7.81 1.73 5.20
C GLY A 44 8.70 1.52 3.99
N LYS A 45 9.94 1.18 4.28
CA LYS A 45 11.07 1.03 3.35
C LYS A 45 10.73 0.18 2.11
N ASN A 46 11.27 0.56 0.95
CA ASN A 46 11.13 -0.13 -0.33
C ASN A 46 9.70 -0.24 -0.88
N SER A 47 8.73 0.43 -0.27
CA SER A 47 7.34 0.39 -0.71
C SER A 47 7.08 1.38 -1.85
N ASN A 48 6.15 1.04 -2.73
CA ASN A 48 5.78 1.88 -3.85
C ASN A 48 4.28 2.11 -3.91
N ILE A 49 3.90 3.34 -4.18
CA ILE A 49 2.53 3.78 -4.38
C ILE A 49 2.42 4.15 -5.86
N GLN A 50 1.77 3.30 -6.63
CA GLN A 50 1.76 3.43 -8.08
C GLN A 50 0.80 4.50 -8.58
N ASP A 51 0.84 4.70 -9.89
CA ASP A 51 0.12 5.75 -10.61
C ASP A 51 -1.37 5.80 -10.24
N ASN A 52 -1.88 7.00 -10.01
CA ASN A 52 -3.29 7.27 -9.72
C ASN A 52 -3.84 6.65 -8.41
N CYS A 53 -2.99 6.16 -7.52
CA CYS A 53 -3.43 5.71 -6.20
C CYS A 53 -3.93 6.87 -5.34
N VAL A 54 -4.87 6.58 -4.44
CA VAL A 54 -5.33 7.52 -3.42
C VAL A 54 -5.17 6.89 -2.05
N LEU A 55 -4.35 7.52 -1.21
CA LEU A 55 -4.13 7.16 0.19
C LEU A 55 -4.65 8.28 1.09
N HIS A 56 -5.59 7.94 1.95
CA HIS A 56 -6.21 8.91 2.85
C HIS A 56 -6.51 8.29 4.22
N THR A 57 -6.84 9.14 5.16
CA THR A 57 -7.16 8.76 6.55
C THR A 57 -8.51 9.33 6.94
N SER A 58 -9.13 8.74 7.96
CA SER A 58 -10.28 9.34 8.63
C SER A 58 -9.87 10.01 9.95
N SER A 59 -10.82 10.64 10.65
CA SER A 59 -10.57 11.22 11.97
C SER A 59 -10.13 10.18 13.02
N GLU A 60 -10.48 8.92 12.84
CA GLU A 60 -10.21 7.84 13.79
C GLU A 60 -9.16 6.84 13.30
N HIS A 61 -9.00 6.69 11.99
CA HIS A 61 -8.15 5.66 11.39
C HIS A 61 -6.96 6.27 10.65
N PRO A 62 -5.72 6.14 11.20
CA PRO A 62 -4.50 6.43 10.47
C PRO A 62 -4.29 5.38 9.36
N LEU A 63 -3.34 5.64 8.47
CA LEU A 63 -2.92 4.68 7.44
C LEU A 63 -1.47 4.28 7.67
N LYS A 64 -1.24 2.98 7.80
CA LYS A 64 0.09 2.43 7.96
C LYS A 64 0.38 1.40 6.89
N ILE A 65 1.48 1.57 6.20
CA ILE A 65 2.00 0.65 5.19
C ILE A 65 3.38 0.21 5.61
N GLY A 66 3.61 -1.09 5.67
CA GLY A 66 4.88 -1.70 6.04
C GLY A 66 5.95 -1.61 4.95
N GLU A 67 6.96 -2.47 5.07
CA GLU A 67 8.09 -2.56 4.15
C GLU A 67 7.77 -3.50 2.97
N ASN A 68 8.41 -3.25 1.82
CA ASN A 68 8.27 -4.08 0.61
C ASN A 68 6.81 -4.26 0.16
N VAL A 69 6.00 -3.22 0.29
CA VAL A 69 4.60 -3.20 -0.15
C VAL A 69 4.52 -2.54 -1.51
N SER A 70 3.81 -3.18 -2.44
CA SER A 70 3.46 -2.57 -3.73
C SER A 70 1.97 -2.28 -3.77
N VAL A 71 1.62 -1.02 -3.94
CA VAL A 71 0.22 -0.58 -4.11
C VAL A 71 -0.03 -0.32 -5.58
N GLY A 72 -0.78 -1.21 -6.21
CA GLY A 72 -1.04 -1.23 -7.64
C GLY A 72 -1.82 -0.02 -8.14
N HIS A 73 -1.69 0.27 -9.44
CA HIS A 73 -2.29 1.43 -10.10
C HIS A 73 -3.76 1.63 -9.72
N ALA A 74 -4.13 2.86 -9.42
CA ALA A 74 -5.50 3.28 -9.10
C ALA A 74 -6.13 2.59 -7.88
N ALA A 75 -5.35 1.97 -7.00
CA ALA A 75 -5.85 1.45 -5.74
C ALA A 75 -6.19 2.59 -4.77
N VAL A 76 -7.17 2.33 -3.89
CA VAL A 76 -7.58 3.25 -2.84
C VAL A 76 -7.35 2.58 -1.48
N LEU A 77 -6.52 3.19 -0.65
CA LEU A 77 -6.31 2.76 0.73
C LEU A 77 -6.79 3.87 1.68
N HIS A 78 -7.73 3.53 2.53
CA HIS A 78 -8.35 4.52 3.41
C HIS A 78 -8.39 4.03 4.87
N GLY A 79 -7.56 4.65 5.73
CA GLY A 79 -7.58 4.39 7.16
C GLY A 79 -7.36 2.92 7.56
N CYS A 80 -6.41 2.23 6.92
CA CYS A 80 -6.16 0.80 7.12
C CYS A 80 -4.70 0.53 7.49
N GLU A 81 -4.41 -0.70 7.85
CA GLU A 81 -3.04 -1.19 8.09
C GLU A 81 -2.68 -2.28 7.09
N ILE A 82 -1.58 -2.07 6.40
CA ILE A 82 -0.98 -3.02 5.46
C ILE A 82 0.38 -3.42 6.03
N GLU A 83 0.55 -4.68 6.38
CA GLU A 83 1.82 -5.20 6.90
C GLU A 83 2.87 -5.37 5.81
N ASP A 84 4.03 -5.91 6.20
CA ASP A 84 5.17 -6.07 5.30
C ASP A 84 4.90 -7.10 4.20
N ASN A 85 5.56 -6.91 3.06
CA ASN A 85 5.54 -7.85 1.95
C ASN A 85 4.11 -8.18 1.48
N VAL A 86 3.36 -7.14 1.14
CA VAL A 86 1.98 -7.22 0.64
C VAL A 86 1.91 -6.60 -0.76
N LEU A 87 1.15 -7.24 -1.63
CA LEU A 87 0.78 -6.68 -2.94
C LEU A 87 -0.70 -6.31 -2.92
N ILE A 88 -0.99 -5.05 -3.17
CA ILE A 88 -2.35 -4.56 -3.40
C ILE A 88 -2.55 -4.44 -4.92
N GLY A 89 -3.48 -5.20 -5.46
CA GLY A 89 -3.78 -5.23 -6.89
C GLY A 89 -4.38 -3.92 -7.41
N MET A 90 -4.29 -3.73 -8.72
CA MET A 90 -4.83 -2.56 -9.42
C MET A 90 -6.33 -2.38 -9.14
N ASN A 91 -6.76 -1.13 -8.92
CA ASN A 91 -8.16 -0.78 -8.63
C ASN A 91 -8.75 -1.43 -7.36
N ALA A 92 -7.95 -2.04 -6.50
CA ALA A 92 -8.45 -2.54 -5.22
C ALA A 92 -8.78 -1.38 -4.27
N THR A 93 -9.74 -1.60 -3.40
CA THR A 93 -10.14 -0.65 -2.35
C THR A 93 -10.07 -1.33 -1.00
N VAL A 94 -9.36 -0.71 -0.04
CA VAL A 94 -9.25 -1.20 1.34
C VAL A 94 -9.74 -0.11 2.28
N LEU A 95 -10.77 -0.40 3.06
CA LEU A 95 -11.51 0.57 3.87
C LEU A 95 -11.06 0.60 5.33
N ASN A 96 -11.59 1.59 6.07
CA ASN A 96 -11.22 1.92 7.44
C ASN A 96 -11.17 0.72 8.39
N GLY A 97 -10.12 0.68 9.20
CA GLY A 97 -9.97 -0.33 10.25
C GLY A 97 -9.61 -1.73 9.75
N SER A 98 -9.44 -1.91 8.44
CA SER A 98 -9.02 -3.19 7.89
C SER A 98 -7.53 -3.42 8.09
N HIS A 99 -7.15 -4.68 8.24
CA HIS A 99 -5.78 -5.11 8.48
C HIS A 99 -5.41 -6.22 7.47
N ILE A 100 -4.46 -5.92 6.61
CA ILE A 100 -3.90 -6.90 5.68
C ILE A 100 -2.59 -7.41 6.26
N ASN A 101 -2.60 -8.66 6.70
CA ASN A 101 -1.43 -9.29 7.31
C ASN A 101 -0.34 -9.59 6.28
N LYS A 102 0.89 -9.71 6.76
CA LYS A 102 2.09 -9.90 5.93
C LYS A 102 1.98 -11.05 4.94
N ASN A 103 2.78 -10.98 3.89
CA ASN A 103 2.90 -12.02 2.87
C ASN A 103 1.59 -12.32 2.14
N SER A 104 0.72 -11.32 1.96
CA SER A 104 -0.59 -11.46 1.34
C SER A 104 -0.70 -10.70 0.03
N ILE A 105 -1.63 -11.14 -0.82
CA ILE A 105 -2.01 -10.46 -2.06
C ILE A 105 -3.49 -10.10 -1.96
N VAL A 106 -3.80 -8.83 -2.15
CA VAL A 106 -5.15 -8.36 -2.42
C VAL A 106 -5.29 -8.26 -3.94
N GLY A 107 -6.20 -9.02 -4.52
CA GLY A 107 -6.37 -9.10 -5.97
C GLY A 107 -6.90 -7.81 -6.58
N ALA A 108 -6.67 -7.65 -7.89
CA ALA A 108 -7.16 -6.50 -8.64
C ALA A 108 -8.69 -6.36 -8.50
N GLY A 109 -9.17 -5.13 -8.31
CA GLY A 109 -10.60 -4.83 -8.18
C GLY A 109 -11.26 -5.35 -6.91
N ALA A 110 -10.54 -5.92 -5.97
CA ALA A 110 -11.11 -6.39 -4.71
C ALA A 110 -11.61 -5.23 -3.84
N LEU A 111 -12.68 -5.46 -3.09
CA LEU A 111 -13.18 -4.54 -2.08
C LEU A 111 -13.05 -5.15 -0.70
N VAL A 112 -12.06 -4.71 0.06
CA VAL A 112 -11.92 -5.05 1.48
C VAL A 112 -12.75 -4.05 2.28
N THR A 113 -13.85 -4.53 2.84
CA THR A 113 -14.78 -3.71 3.61
C THR A 113 -14.21 -3.36 4.99
N GLU A 114 -14.85 -2.44 5.71
CA GLU A 114 -14.36 -1.93 6.99
C GLU A 114 -14.13 -3.02 8.04
N ASN A 115 -13.09 -2.83 8.85
CA ASN A 115 -12.75 -3.67 10.00
C ASN A 115 -12.52 -5.16 9.67
N LYS A 116 -12.08 -5.45 8.45
CA LYS A 116 -11.74 -6.82 8.04
C LYS A 116 -10.29 -7.14 8.32
N GLU A 117 -10.07 -8.38 8.74
CA GLU A 117 -8.76 -8.97 8.89
C GLU A 117 -8.75 -10.38 8.28
N PHE A 118 -7.62 -10.76 7.71
CA PHE A 118 -7.44 -12.07 7.07
C PHE A 118 -6.15 -12.72 7.59
N PRO A 119 -6.03 -14.07 7.56
CA PRO A 119 -4.79 -14.74 7.92
C PRO A 119 -3.61 -14.24 7.09
N GLU A 120 -2.41 -14.25 7.67
CA GLU A 120 -1.20 -13.96 6.89
C GLU A 120 -1.03 -14.94 5.72
N GLY A 121 -0.33 -14.54 4.67
CA GLY A 121 -0.11 -15.39 3.50
C GLY A 121 -1.35 -15.66 2.67
N SER A 122 -2.37 -14.81 2.74
CA SER A 122 -3.65 -15.02 2.05
C SER A 122 -3.68 -14.42 0.66
N LEU A 123 -4.36 -15.10 -0.25
CA LEU A 123 -4.92 -14.51 -1.47
C LEU A 123 -6.32 -13.99 -1.14
N ILE A 124 -6.50 -12.67 -1.23
CA ILE A 124 -7.73 -11.96 -0.85
C ILE A 124 -8.34 -11.37 -2.11
N ILE A 125 -9.51 -11.86 -2.54
CA ILE A 125 -10.14 -11.45 -3.79
C ILE A 125 -11.65 -11.27 -3.64
N GLY A 126 -12.23 -10.50 -4.55
CA GLY A 126 -13.66 -10.37 -4.74
C GLY A 126 -14.28 -9.10 -4.14
N VAL A 127 -15.60 -8.99 -4.33
CA VAL A 127 -16.45 -7.89 -3.83
C VAL A 127 -17.71 -8.51 -3.20
N PRO A 128 -17.83 -8.56 -1.86
CA PRO A 128 -16.79 -8.23 -0.87
C PRO A 128 -15.63 -9.24 -0.89
N ALA A 129 -14.44 -8.76 -0.57
CA ALA A 129 -13.24 -9.57 -0.63
C ALA A 129 -13.21 -10.65 0.46
N ARG A 130 -12.63 -11.80 0.12
CA ARG A 130 -12.45 -12.95 1.01
C ARG A 130 -11.07 -13.58 0.79
N ALA A 131 -10.50 -14.14 1.83
CA ALA A 131 -9.34 -15.00 1.73
C ALA A 131 -9.78 -16.35 1.11
N VAL A 132 -9.30 -16.64 -0.10
CA VAL A 132 -9.74 -17.81 -0.87
C VAL A 132 -8.75 -18.97 -0.81
N ARG A 133 -7.48 -18.70 -0.51
CA ARG A 133 -6.43 -19.72 -0.29
C ARG A 133 -5.19 -19.10 0.32
N GLN A 134 -4.26 -19.93 0.74
CA GLN A 134 -2.91 -19.52 1.10
C GLN A 134 -2.06 -19.33 -0.16
N LEU A 135 -1.11 -18.40 -0.11
CA LEU A 135 -0.11 -18.21 -1.15
C LEU A 135 0.98 -19.30 -1.06
N SER A 136 1.54 -19.66 -2.21
CA SER A 136 2.74 -20.50 -2.27
C SER A 136 3.99 -19.69 -1.85
N PRO A 137 5.08 -20.38 -1.44
CA PRO A 137 6.36 -19.71 -1.17
C PRO A 137 6.86 -18.86 -2.35
N GLU A 138 6.66 -19.33 -3.58
CA GLU A 138 7.04 -18.63 -4.82
C GLU A 138 6.22 -17.35 -5.01
N GLU A 139 4.92 -17.38 -4.71
CA GLU A 139 4.06 -16.19 -4.77
C GLU A 139 4.49 -15.16 -3.72
N ILE A 140 4.80 -15.58 -2.50
CA ILE A 140 5.29 -14.70 -1.44
C ILE A 140 6.62 -14.04 -1.85
N GLU A 141 7.56 -14.81 -2.41
CA GLU A 141 8.83 -14.27 -2.90
C GLU A 141 8.61 -13.27 -4.05
N SER A 142 7.64 -13.51 -4.91
CA SER A 142 7.30 -12.61 -6.02
C SER A 142 6.92 -11.21 -5.57
N ILE A 143 6.28 -11.09 -4.41
CA ILE A 143 5.91 -9.80 -3.80
C ILE A 143 7.17 -8.99 -3.49
N THR A 144 8.14 -9.60 -2.83
CA THR A 144 9.43 -8.97 -2.51
C THR A 144 10.18 -8.57 -3.78
N LYS A 145 10.22 -9.44 -4.78
CA LYS A 145 10.87 -9.16 -6.08
C LYS A 145 10.23 -7.96 -6.77
N ASN A 146 8.91 -7.87 -6.73
CA ASN A 146 8.19 -6.74 -7.33
C ASN A 146 8.53 -5.41 -6.64
N ALA A 147 8.53 -5.38 -5.31
CA ALA A 147 8.93 -4.19 -4.55
C ALA A 147 10.36 -3.74 -4.91
N LYS A 148 11.31 -4.66 -4.93
CA LYS A 148 12.71 -4.38 -5.32
C LYS A 148 12.84 -3.90 -6.77
N LYS A 149 12.00 -4.42 -7.67
CA LYS A 149 11.94 -3.95 -9.06
C LYS A 149 11.54 -2.47 -9.12
N TYR A 150 10.52 -2.07 -8.36
CA TYR A 150 10.08 -0.68 -8.30
C TYR A 150 11.13 0.25 -7.69
N VAL A 151 11.88 -0.18 -6.68
CA VAL A 151 13.04 0.58 -6.18
C VAL A 151 14.05 0.85 -7.30
N LYS A 152 14.39 -0.16 -8.10
CA LYS A 152 15.31 0.02 -9.24
C LYS A 152 14.73 0.93 -10.33
N LEU A 153 13.44 0.80 -10.62
CA LEU A 153 12.76 1.65 -11.61
C LEU A 153 12.75 3.11 -11.21
N SER A 154 12.52 3.40 -9.93
CA SER A 154 12.46 4.77 -9.43
C SER A 154 13.78 5.52 -9.48
N LYS A 155 14.93 4.81 -9.63
CA LYS A 155 16.27 5.41 -9.69
C LYS A 155 16.77 5.63 -11.13
N LYS A 156 15.99 5.31 -12.15
CA LYS A 156 16.33 5.56 -13.56
C LYS A 156 15.94 6.96 -13.99
#